data_c6fdb25605450e3d8fdae95894a037c1
#
_entry.id   c6fdb25605450e3d8fdae95894a037c1
#
_cell.length_a   1.000
_cell.length_b   1.000
_cell.length_c   1.000
_cell.angle_alpha   90.00
_cell.angle_beta   90.00
_cell.angle_gamma   90.00
#
_symmetry.space_group_name_H-M   'P 1'
#
loop_
_entity.id
_entity.type
_entity.pdbx_description
1 polymer ?
#
loop_
_entity_poly.entity_id
_entity_poly.type
_entity_poly.pdbx_seq_one_letter_code
_entity_poly.pdbx_strand_id
1 'polypeptide(L)'
;GPAAIVLTLRDGTVIGGAAIESASFNPTLSPLQAAMIDLFAHGYTAGDIASAAIATYPGPVDYARHARDLLGAVAPGVTLREVAWA
;
A
#
# COMPACT_ATOMS: atom_id res chain seq x y z
N GLY A 1 -10.29 6.76 7.81
CA GLY A 1 -9.89 7.84 6.93
C GLY A 1 -9.16 7.36 5.70
N PRO A 2 -8.90 8.23 4.72
CA PRO A 2 -8.21 7.83 3.52
C PRO A 2 -6.76 7.44 3.80
N ALA A 3 -6.23 6.59 2.93
CA ALA A 3 -4.85 6.19 2.97
C ALA A 3 -4.35 5.95 1.56
N ALA A 4 -3.09 6.20 1.32
CA ALA A 4 -2.47 5.95 0.02
C ALA A 4 -1.08 5.38 0.23
N ILE A 5 -0.71 4.46 -0.64
CA ILE A 5 0.61 3.85 -0.63
C ILE A 5 1.29 4.05 -1.97
N VAL A 6 2.60 4.20 -1.93
CA VAL A 6 3.43 4.27 -3.13
C VAL A 6 4.49 3.19 -3.02
N LEU A 7 4.56 2.34 -4.03
CA LEU A 7 5.60 1.34 -4.18
C LEU A 7 6.58 1.83 -5.26
N THR A 8 7.86 1.88 -4.92
CA THR A 8 8.89 2.15 -5.89
C THR A 8 9.58 0.84 -6.23
N LEU A 9 9.60 0.50 -7.51
CA LEU A 9 10.15 -0.75 -7.96
C LEU A 9 11.63 -0.60 -8.28
N ARG A 10 12.34 -1.72 -8.38
CA ARG A 10 13.77 -1.74 -8.62
C ARG A 10 14.17 -1.11 -9.94
N ASP A 11 13.27 -1.12 -10.92
CA ASP A 11 13.51 -0.49 -12.22
C ASP A 11 13.12 0.99 -12.26
N GLY A 12 12.69 1.55 -11.13
CA GLY A 12 12.28 2.94 -11.02
C GLY A 12 10.80 3.20 -11.27
N THR A 13 10.04 2.18 -11.66
CA THR A 13 8.59 2.31 -11.84
C THR A 13 7.94 2.59 -10.49
N VAL A 14 6.92 3.45 -10.50
CA VAL A 14 6.16 3.82 -9.31
C VAL A 14 4.73 3.32 -9.48
N ILE A 15 4.25 2.60 -8.45
CA ILE A 15 2.89 2.07 -8.42
C ILE A 15 2.20 2.59 -7.17
N GLY A 16 0.99 3.11 -7.34
CA GLY A 16 0.22 3.64 -6.23
C GLY A 16 -1.05 2.86 -5.98
N GLY A 17 -1.51 2.89 -4.73
CA GLY A 17 -2.80 2.36 -4.33
C GLY A 17 -3.42 3.26 -3.28
N ALA A 18 -4.75 3.31 -3.25
CA ALA A 18 -5.46 4.16 -2.31
C ALA A 18 -6.70 3.45 -1.80
N ALA A 19 -7.12 3.82 -0.60
CA ALA A 19 -8.39 3.41 -0.03
C ALA A 19 -9.11 4.63 0.50
N ILE A 20 -10.38 4.75 0.16
CA ILE A 20 -11.27 5.77 0.70
C ILE A 20 -12.44 5.02 1.30
N GLU A 21 -12.66 5.24 2.60
CA GLU A 21 -13.76 4.59 3.28
C GLU A 21 -15.08 5.14 2.77
N SER A 22 -16.01 4.23 2.48
CA SER A 22 -17.35 4.60 2.03
C SER A 22 -18.37 3.96 2.95
N ALA A 23 -19.34 4.74 3.39
CA ALA A 23 -20.40 4.25 4.25
C ALA A 23 -21.34 3.27 3.55
N SER A 24 -21.42 3.34 2.23
CA SER A 24 -22.36 2.53 1.46
C SER A 24 -21.72 1.28 0.90
N PHE A 25 -20.45 1.05 1.17
CA PHE A 25 -19.74 0.00 0.51
C PHE A 25 -18.74 -0.68 1.41
N ASN A 26 -18.74 -1.96 1.32
CA ASN A 26 -17.86 -2.80 2.09
C ASN A 26 -17.68 -4.12 1.32
N PRO A 27 -16.58 -4.80 1.40
CA PRO A 27 -15.32 -4.37 1.95
C PRO A 27 -14.53 -3.60 0.92
N THR A 28 -13.63 -2.80 1.36
CA THR A 28 -12.70 -2.14 0.47
C THR A 28 -11.36 -2.85 0.50
N LEU A 29 -10.64 -2.74 -0.61
CA LEU A 29 -9.26 -3.15 -0.64
C LEU A 29 -8.44 -2.16 0.18
N SER A 30 -7.46 -2.66 0.92
CA SER A 30 -6.48 -1.78 1.54
C SER A 30 -5.61 -1.12 0.47
N PRO A 31 -4.93 0.00 0.79
CA PRO A 31 -4.03 0.63 -0.17
C PRO A 31 -2.99 -0.33 -0.73
N LEU A 32 -2.38 -1.16 0.11
CA LEU A 32 -1.38 -2.10 -0.37
C LEU A 32 -1.98 -3.18 -1.25
N GLN A 33 -3.17 -3.68 -0.91
CA GLN A 33 -3.84 -4.66 -1.77
C GLN A 33 -4.14 -4.09 -3.14
N ALA A 34 -4.61 -2.84 -3.22
CA ALA A 34 -4.86 -2.18 -4.49
C ALA A 34 -3.57 -2.00 -5.29
N ALA A 35 -2.50 -1.59 -4.63
CA ALA A 35 -1.20 -1.43 -5.28
C ALA A 35 -0.65 -2.76 -5.77
N MET A 36 -0.83 -3.84 -5.00
CA MET A 36 -0.36 -5.17 -5.40
C MET A 36 -1.11 -5.70 -6.62
N ILE A 37 -2.42 -5.43 -6.70
CA ILE A 37 -3.19 -5.81 -7.89
C ILE A 37 -2.63 -5.09 -9.12
N ASP A 38 -2.37 -3.80 -9.01
CA ASP A 38 -1.80 -3.02 -10.11
C ASP A 38 -0.41 -3.51 -10.49
N LEU A 39 0.41 -3.81 -9.49
CA LEU A 39 1.74 -4.37 -9.67
C LEU A 39 1.67 -5.66 -10.52
N PHE A 40 0.82 -6.60 -10.13
CA PHE A 40 0.69 -7.87 -10.83
C PHE A 40 0.12 -7.67 -12.24
N ALA A 41 -0.83 -6.75 -12.40
CA ALA A 41 -1.41 -6.46 -13.70
C ALA A 41 -0.37 -5.92 -14.69
N HIS A 42 0.68 -5.28 -14.20
CA HIS A 42 1.78 -4.79 -15.03
C HIS A 42 2.93 -5.80 -15.18
N GLY A 43 2.73 -7.02 -14.71
CA GLY A 43 3.72 -8.08 -14.90
C GLY A 43 4.84 -8.12 -13.87
N TYR A 44 4.74 -7.34 -12.81
CA TYR A 44 5.74 -7.34 -11.74
C TYR A 44 5.38 -8.34 -10.64
N THR A 45 6.31 -8.57 -9.75
CA THR A 45 6.11 -9.41 -8.57
C THR A 45 6.50 -8.63 -7.32
N ALA A 46 6.18 -9.19 -6.14
CA ALA A 46 6.57 -8.58 -4.88
C ALA A 46 8.09 -8.40 -4.75
N GLY A 47 8.87 -9.29 -5.35
CA GLY A 47 10.33 -9.19 -5.35
C GLY A 47 10.87 -7.98 -6.11
N ASP A 48 10.05 -7.35 -6.94
CA ASP A 48 10.44 -6.14 -7.68
C ASP A 48 10.31 -4.87 -6.85
N ILE A 49 9.71 -4.94 -5.66
CA ILE A 49 9.53 -3.78 -4.80
C ILE A 49 10.85 -3.41 -4.13
N ALA A 50 11.31 -2.18 -4.35
CA ALA A 50 12.52 -1.66 -3.71
C ALA A 50 12.20 -0.88 -2.44
N SER A 51 11.12 -0.10 -2.43
CA SER A 51 10.72 0.68 -1.27
C SER A 51 9.22 0.94 -1.28
N ALA A 52 8.69 1.27 -0.11
CA ALA A 52 7.27 1.57 0.04
C ALA A 52 7.08 2.72 1.02
N ALA A 53 6.08 3.55 0.75
CA ALA A 53 5.68 4.62 1.64
C ALA A 53 4.16 4.68 1.71
N ILE A 54 3.63 4.85 2.90
CA ILE A 54 2.19 4.98 3.11
C ILE A 54 1.88 6.29 3.82
N ALA A 55 0.88 7.00 3.32
CA ALA A 55 0.32 8.17 3.96
C ALA A 55 -1.07 7.81 4.48
N THR A 56 -1.31 8.08 5.75
CA THR A 56 -2.60 7.77 6.37
C THR A 56 -3.20 9.02 7.01
N TYR A 57 -4.51 9.08 6.97
CA TYR A 57 -5.28 10.08 7.68
C TYR A 57 -5.92 9.40 8.88
N PRO A 58 -6.03 10.07 10.04
CA PRO A 58 -6.60 9.44 11.21
C PRO A 58 -8.00 8.88 10.95
N GLY A 59 -8.26 7.67 11.43
CA GLY A 59 -9.53 7.00 11.25
C GLY A 59 -9.54 5.66 11.97
N PRO A 60 -10.66 4.95 11.91
CA PRO A 60 -10.83 3.71 12.67
C PRO A 60 -10.03 2.52 12.14
N VAL A 61 -9.60 2.58 10.88
CA VAL A 61 -8.84 1.49 10.26
C VAL A 61 -7.37 1.85 10.26
N ASP A 62 -6.55 0.94 10.79
CA ASP A 62 -5.10 1.12 10.79
C ASP A 62 -4.50 0.52 9.53
N TYR A 63 -4.54 1.29 8.45
CA TYR A 63 -3.99 0.86 7.17
C TYR A 63 -2.48 0.71 7.19
N ALA A 64 -1.78 1.50 7.99
CA ALA A 64 -0.33 1.41 8.09
C ALA A 64 0.08 0.07 8.70
N ARG A 65 -0.61 -0.37 9.76
CA ARG A 65 -0.36 -1.66 10.38
C ARG A 65 -0.66 -2.79 9.41
N HIS A 66 -1.79 -2.72 8.72
CA HIS A 66 -2.17 -3.74 7.73
C HIS A 66 -1.13 -3.83 6.62
N ALA A 67 -0.69 -2.67 6.12
CA ALA A 67 0.32 -2.63 5.05
C ALA A 67 1.65 -3.20 5.54
N ARG A 68 2.06 -2.88 6.77
CA ARG A 68 3.30 -3.40 7.33
C ARG A 68 3.26 -4.91 7.46
N ASP A 69 2.14 -5.45 7.95
CA ASP A 69 1.99 -6.89 8.13
C ASP A 69 2.00 -7.61 6.79
N LEU A 70 1.24 -7.11 5.82
CA LEU A 70 1.18 -7.73 4.49
C LEU A 70 2.52 -7.61 3.77
N LEU A 71 3.14 -6.44 3.79
CA LEU A 71 4.42 -6.22 3.15
C LEU A 71 5.50 -7.11 3.77
N GLY A 72 5.47 -7.27 5.08
CA GLY A 72 6.39 -8.17 5.78
C GLY A 72 6.25 -9.61 5.36
N ALA A 73 5.05 -10.02 4.94
CA ALA A 73 4.80 -11.38 4.47
C ALA A 73 5.25 -11.58 3.02
N VAL A 74 5.05 -10.59 2.15
CA VAL A 74 5.30 -10.76 0.71
C VAL A 74 6.63 -10.20 0.24
N ALA A 75 7.18 -9.22 0.96
CA ALA A 75 8.45 -8.58 0.62
C ALA A 75 9.20 -8.20 1.90
N PRO A 76 9.68 -9.18 2.67
CA PRO A 76 10.21 -8.94 4.02
C PRO A 76 11.45 -8.03 4.06
N GLY A 77 12.17 -7.87 2.96
CA GLY A 77 13.32 -6.98 2.91
C GLY A 77 12.98 -5.52 2.66
N VAL A 78 11.70 -5.19 2.45
CA VAL A 78 11.29 -3.83 2.11
C VAL A 78 10.83 -3.10 3.36
N THR A 79 11.38 -1.91 3.57
CA THR A 79 10.98 -1.05 4.69
C THR A 79 9.79 -0.21 4.27
N LEU A 80 8.75 -0.19 5.10
CA LEU A 80 7.60 0.68 4.91
C LEU A 80 7.83 1.99 5.66
N ARG A 81 7.83 3.10 4.92
CA ARG A 81 7.91 4.42 5.52
C ARG A 81 6.50 4.96 5.72
N GLU A 82 6.22 5.41 6.93
CA GLU A 82 4.93 5.99 7.29
C GLU A 82 5.03 7.50 7.28
N VAL A 83 4.06 8.14 6.62
CA VAL A 83 3.98 9.59 6.52
C VAL A 83 2.62 10.02 7.06
N ALA A 84 2.62 10.99 7.96
CA ALA A 84 1.38 11.55 8.47
C ALA A 84 0.75 12.44 7.40
N TRP A 85 -0.52 12.24 7.17
CA TRP A 85 -1.30 13.09 6.27
C TRP A 85 -1.86 14.22 7.11
N ALA A 86 -1.26 15.37 7.01
CA ALA A 86 -1.62 16.52 7.84
C ALA A 86 -2.97 17.12 7.48
#